data_431fe0da1e8df54961e2f1a1a3193daf
#
_entry.id   431fe0da1e8df54961e2f1a1a3193daf
#
_cell.length_a   1.000
_cell.length_b   1.000
_cell.length_c   1.000
_cell.angle_alpha   90.00
_cell.angle_beta   90.00
_cell.angle_gamma   90.00
#
_symmetry.space_group_name_H-M   'P 1'
#
loop_
_entity.id
_entity.type
_entity.pdbx_description
1 polymer ?
#
loop_
_entity_poly.entity_id
_entity_poly.type
_entity_poly.pdbx_seq_one_letter_code
_entity_poly.pdbx_strand_id
1 'polypeptide(L)'
;YISNATGCSSIWGGPAATSPYCTNKAGHGPAWCNSLFEDNAEHGLGMFTGQNKIREDLADETRQLIAVEWARPELKAAAQAWLDTMNDGTANAEPAKAYVKALEESITTVEELAAIPQFAEHAAELKAKGALLCDCAACTLAADILSKKEYLAKKSMWIFGGDGWAYDIGYGGLDHVIASK
;
A
#
# COMPACT_ATOMS: atom_id res chain seq x y z
N TYR A 1 6.07 -1.31 9.45
CA TYR A 1 7.47 -1.26 9.02
C TYR A 1 8.36 -0.81 10.17
N ILE A 2 9.56 -1.37 10.21
CA ILE A 2 10.55 -1.07 11.25
C ILE A 2 11.86 -0.72 10.56
N SER A 3 12.39 0.47 10.87
CA SER A 3 13.75 0.89 10.55
C SER A 3 14.58 0.83 11.83
N ASN A 4 15.68 0.09 11.80
CA ASN A 4 16.50 -0.16 12.98
C ASN A 4 17.93 0.33 12.75
N ALA A 5 18.45 1.13 13.69
CA ALA A 5 19.86 1.47 13.73
C ALA A 5 20.66 0.25 14.18
N THR A 6 21.64 -0.18 13.39
CA THR A 6 22.50 -1.31 13.68
C THR A 6 23.25 -1.08 15.01
N GLY A 7 23.14 -1.99 15.96
CA GLY A 7 23.74 -1.87 17.28
C GLY A 7 23.03 -2.72 18.34
N CYS A 8 22.88 -2.22 19.56
CA CYS A 8 22.24 -2.93 20.68
C CYS A 8 20.80 -3.35 20.39
N SER A 9 20.05 -2.53 19.65
CA SER A 9 18.69 -2.87 19.24
C SER A 9 18.64 -4.05 18.26
N SER A 10 19.68 -4.27 17.45
CA SER A 10 19.81 -5.46 16.61
C SER A 10 20.00 -6.73 17.42
N ILE A 11 20.66 -6.66 18.56
CA ILE A 11 20.82 -7.79 19.47
C ILE A 11 19.50 -8.07 20.21
N TRP A 12 18.85 -7.02 20.71
CA TRP A 12 17.55 -7.13 21.36
C TRP A 12 16.46 -7.65 20.40
N GLY A 13 16.42 -7.13 19.18
CA GLY A 13 15.50 -7.56 18.12
C GLY A 13 15.87 -8.90 17.48
N GLY A 14 17.06 -9.44 17.78
CA GLY A 14 17.61 -10.65 17.18
C GLY A 14 18.25 -10.42 15.81
N PRO A 15 19.04 -11.38 15.34
CA PRO A 15 19.66 -11.30 14.03
C PRO A 15 18.60 -11.26 12.91
N ALA A 16 18.90 -10.54 11.84
CA ALA A 16 18.00 -10.37 10.69
C ALA A 16 17.51 -11.72 10.12
N ALA A 17 18.33 -12.78 10.20
CA ALA A 17 17.98 -14.12 9.75
C ALA A 17 16.84 -14.77 10.56
N THR A 18 16.56 -14.29 11.79
CA THR A 18 15.48 -14.80 12.64
C THR A 18 14.27 -13.88 12.70
N SER A 19 14.31 -12.73 12.01
CA SER A 19 13.17 -11.82 11.87
C SER A 19 12.36 -12.20 10.63
N PRO A 20 11.02 -12.11 10.68
CA PRO A 20 10.23 -11.72 11.84
C PRO A 20 10.04 -12.89 12.83
N TYR A 21 9.92 -12.59 14.12
CA TYR A 21 9.66 -13.59 15.16
C TYR A 21 8.25 -14.17 15.14
N CYS A 22 7.34 -13.47 14.50
CA CYS A 22 5.94 -13.89 14.36
C CYS A 22 5.46 -13.60 12.95
N THR A 23 4.50 -14.40 12.52
CA THR A 23 3.82 -14.21 11.24
C THR A 23 2.31 -14.20 11.45
N ASN A 24 1.61 -13.49 10.58
CA ASN A 24 0.17 -13.58 10.48
C ASN A 24 -0.25 -14.89 9.76
N LYS A 25 -1.57 -15.11 9.62
CA LYS A 25 -2.11 -16.31 8.94
C LYS A 25 -1.67 -16.44 7.47
N ALA A 26 -1.25 -15.35 6.83
CA ALA A 26 -0.73 -15.35 5.46
C ALA A 26 0.79 -15.58 5.39
N GLY A 27 1.46 -15.83 6.52
CA GLY A 27 2.90 -16.06 6.57
C GLY A 27 3.74 -14.78 6.55
N HIS A 28 3.13 -13.60 6.65
CA HIS A 28 3.84 -12.33 6.66
C HIS A 28 4.09 -11.86 8.10
N GLY A 29 5.27 -11.33 8.35
CA GLY A 29 5.66 -10.69 9.59
C GLY A 29 5.94 -9.20 9.43
N PRO A 30 6.40 -8.52 10.50
CA PRO A 30 6.85 -7.14 10.42
C PRO A 30 7.95 -6.98 9.39
N ALA A 31 7.87 -5.96 8.54
CA ALA A 31 8.98 -5.59 7.68
C ALA A 31 10.05 -4.90 8.54
N TRP A 32 11.22 -5.53 8.62
CA TRP A 32 12.35 -5.08 9.41
C TRP A 32 13.52 -4.77 8.48
N CYS A 33 14.08 -3.56 8.61
CA CYS A 33 15.21 -3.11 7.82
C CYS A 33 16.27 -2.50 8.75
N ASN A 34 17.53 -2.92 8.60
CA ASN A 34 18.65 -2.28 9.25
C ASN A 34 19.23 -1.21 8.32
N SER A 35 19.35 0.01 8.82
CA SER A 35 20.08 1.09 8.17
C SER A 35 21.48 1.25 8.75
N LEU A 36 22.25 2.18 8.20
CA LEU A 36 23.48 2.64 8.85
C LEU A 36 23.14 3.32 10.19
N PHE A 37 24.10 3.33 11.09
CA PHE A 37 23.87 3.84 12.45
C PHE A 37 23.53 5.33 12.46
N GLU A 38 24.16 6.11 11.57
CA GLU A 38 24.07 7.57 11.54
C GLU A 38 22.79 8.06 10.85
N ASP A 39 22.20 7.28 9.94
CA ASP A 39 21.14 7.73 9.05
C ASP A 39 19.78 7.04 9.26
N ASN A 40 19.63 6.31 10.36
CA ASN A 40 18.44 5.49 10.58
C ASN A 40 17.14 6.32 10.65
N ALA A 41 17.18 7.50 11.23
CA ALA A 41 16.00 8.35 11.35
C ALA A 41 15.55 8.86 9.98
N GLU A 42 16.49 9.32 9.15
CA GLU A 42 16.21 9.77 7.78
C GLU A 42 15.77 8.62 6.88
N HIS A 43 16.36 7.43 7.06
CA HIS A 43 15.91 6.23 6.36
C HIS A 43 14.45 5.90 6.69
N GLY A 44 14.08 5.93 7.97
CA GLY A 44 12.69 5.74 8.40
C GLY A 44 11.75 6.81 7.86
N LEU A 45 12.18 8.08 7.85
CA LEU A 45 11.42 9.20 7.26
C LEU A 45 11.25 8.99 5.75
N GLY A 46 12.28 8.57 5.05
CA GLY A 46 12.23 8.29 3.61
C GLY A 46 11.23 7.19 3.28
N MET A 47 11.22 6.09 4.04
CA MET A 47 10.23 5.01 3.91
C MET A 47 8.80 5.52 4.16
N PHE A 48 8.59 6.35 5.18
CA PHE A 48 7.30 6.96 5.50
C PHE A 48 6.82 7.87 4.37
N THR A 49 7.69 8.75 3.89
CA THR A 49 7.37 9.69 2.81
C THR A 49 7.05 8.97 1.50
N GLY A 50 7.84 7.94 1.15
CA GLY A 50 7.59 7.13 -0.03
C GLY A 50 6.24 6.41 0.00
N GLN A 51 5.88 5.83 1.15
CA GLN A 51 4.56 5.20 1.32
C GLN A 51 3.42 6.20 1.24
N ASN A 52 3.57 7.38 1.85
CA ASN A 52 2.56 8.43 1.77
C ASN A 52 2.37 8.90 0.34
N LYS A 53 3.45 9.05 -0.44
CA LYS A 53 3.35 9.42 -1.86
C LYS A 53 2.58 8.37 -2.67
N ILE A 54 2.86 7.09 -2.49
CA ILE A 54 2.10 6.01 -3.15
C ILE A 54 0.62 6.09 -2.79
N ARG A 55 0.29 6.38 -1.53
CA ARG A 55 -1.10 6.51 -1.06
C ARG A 55 -1.81 7.74 -1.63
N GLU A 56 -1.10 8.85 -1.80
CA GLU A 56 -1.62 10.05 -2.48
C GLU A 56 -1.94 9.75 -3.96
N ASP A 57 -1.04 9.07 -4.66
CA ASP A 57 -1.26 8.66 -6.05
C ASP A 57 -2.46 7.69 -6.16
N LEU A 58 -2.59 6.73 -5.23
CA LEU A 58 -3.76 5.87 -5.13
C LEU A 58 -5.05 6.64 -4.85
N ALA A 59 -5.00 7.73 -4.07
CA ALA A 59 -6.16 8.58 -3.84
C ALA A 59 -6.59 9.32 -5.11
N ASP A 60 -5.65 9.77 -5.93
CA ASP A 60 -5.94 10.40 -7.21
C ASP A 60 -6.51 9.40 -8.22
N GLU A 61 -5.95 8.20 -8.32
CA GLU A 61 -6.50 7.10 -9.13
C GLU A 61 -7.93 6.73 -8.67
N THR A 62 -8.16 6.70 -7.34
CA THR A 62 -9.48 6.41 -6.76
C THR A 62 -10.51 7.50 -7.08
N ARG A 63 -10.12 8.77 -7.04
CA ARG A 63 -11.00 9.88 -7.46
C ARG A 63 -11.36 9.77 -8.94
N GLN A 64 -10.41 9.41 -9.80
CA GLN A 64 -10.67 9.15 -11.21
C GLN A 64 -11.66 7.99 -11.40
N LEU A 65 -11.49 6.90 -10.63
CA LEU A 65 -12.41 5.76 -10.67
C LEU A 65 -13.83 6.14 -10.26
N ILE A 66 -14.00 6.94 -9.20
CA ILE A 66 -15.31 7.45 -8.77
C ILE A 66 -15.96 8.31 -9.86
N ALA A 67 -15.17 9.07 -10.61
CA ALA A 67 -15.64 9.93 -11.70
C ALA A 67 -16.09 9.15 -12.95
N VAL A 68 -15.73 7.88 -13.11
CA VAL A 68 -16.21 7.05 -14.22
C VAL A 68 -17.72 6.84 -14.09
N GLU A 69 -18.50 7.28 -15.08
CA GLU A 69 -19.96 7.29 -15.01
C GLU A 69 -20.55 5.90 -14.76
N TRP A 70 -20.06 4.89 -15.48
CA TRP A 70 -20.55 3.51 -15.44
C TRP A 70 -19.86 2.62 -14.38
N ALA A 71 -18.97 3.14 -13.56
CA ALA A 71 -18.42 2.37 -12.44
C ALA A 71 -19.53 2.02 -11.44
N ARG A 72 -19.49 0.79 -10.92
CA ARG A 72 -20.54 0.24 -10.04
C ARG A 72 -20.75 1.11 -8.80
N PRO A 73 -22.00 1.38 -8.37
CA PRO A 73 -22.28 2.23 -7.21
C PRO A 73 -21.63 1.73 -5.92
N GLU A 74 -21.58 0.40 -5.72
CA GLU A 74 -20.97 -0.24 -4.56
C GLU A 74 -19.47 0.02 -4.51
N LEU A 75 -18.80 -0.04 -5.68
CA LEU A 75 -17.39 0.29 -5.81
C LEU A 75 -17.15 1.77 -5.48
N LYS A 76 -17.96 2.68 -6.01
CA LYS A 76 -17.85 4.12 -5.71
C LYS A 76 -18.05 4.41 -4.22
N ALA A 77 -19.00 3.75 -3.57
CA ALA A 77 -19.25 3.91 -2.14
C ALA A 77 -18.07 3.41 -1.30
N ALA A 78 -17.52 2.24 -1.61
CA ALA A 78 -16.34 1.69 -0.92
C ALA A 78 -15.09 2.56 -1.14
N ALA A 79 -14.89 3.07 -2.36
CA ALA A 79 -13.81 3.98 -2.73
C ALA A 79 -13.90 5.30 -1.94
N GLN A 80 -15.10 5.88 -1.82
CA GLN A 80 -15.30 7.11 -1.05
C GLN A 80 -15.05 6.89 0.44
N ALA A 81 -15.56 5.80 1.02
CA ALA A 81 -15.32 5.47 2.43
C ALA A 81 -13.82 5.27 2.73
N TRP A 82 -13.07 4.72 1.79
CA TRP A 82 -11.62 4.63 1.90
C TRP A 82 -10.95 6.01 1.85
N LEU A 83 -11.34 6.89 0.91
CA LEU A 83 -10.81 8.26 0.81
C LEU A 83 -11.04 9.05 2.09
N ASP A 84 -12.24 8.93 2.68
CA ASP A 84 -12.62 9.65 3.90
C ASP A 84 -11.78 9.25 5.11
N THR A 85 -11.27 8.01 5.12
CA THR A 85 -10.50 7.44 6.23
C THR A 85 -9.03 7.22 5.93
N MET A 86 -8.53 7.54 4.73
CA MET A 86 -7.18 7.17 4.30
C MET A 86 -6.06 7.69 5.21
N ASN A 87 -6.27 8.81 5.88
CA ASN A 87 -5.30 9.41 6.80
C ASN A 87 -5.49 8.99 8.27
N ASP A 88 -6.59 8.33 8.60
CA ASP A 88 -6.84 7.79 9.93
C ASP A 88 -6.30 6.36 10.05
N GLY A 89 -5.18 6.20 10.78
CA GLY A 89 -4.50 4.91 10.92
C GLY A 89 -5.33 3.83 11.62
N THR A 90 -6.32 4.20 12.44
CA THR A 90 -7.19 3.26 13.16
C THR A 90 -8.47 2.94 12.39
N ALA A 91 -9.08 3.94 11.77
CA ALA A 91 -10.33 3.79 11.02
C ALA A 91 -10.15 3.26 9.60
N ASN A 92 -8.93 3.34 9.03
CA ASN A 92 -8.66 3.01 7.63
C ASN A 92 -8.67 1.51 7.30
N ALA A 93 -8.42 0.62 8.27
CA ALA A 93 -8.20 -0.81 7.99
C ALA A 93 -9.43 -1.52 7.39
N GLU A 94 -10.62 -1.31 7.94
CA GLU A 94 -11.84 -1.96 7.44
C GLU A 94 -12.33 -1.33 6.11
N PRO A 95 -12.36 0.00 5.94
CA PRO A 95 -12.61 0.61 4.63
C PRO A 95 -11.62 0.15 3.55
N ALA A 96 -10.33 0.00 3.85
CA ALA A 96 -9.36 -0.52 2.90
C ALA A 96 -9.66 -1.95 2.45
N LYS A 97 -10.05 -2.85 3.37
CA LYS A 97 -10.47 -4.23 3.05
C LYS A 97 -11.74 -4.26 2.21
N ALA A 98 -12.74 -3.45 2.59
CA ALA A 98 -13.99 -3.35 1.85
C ALA A 98 -13.75 -2.83 0.43
N TYR A 99 -12.86 -1.86 0.29
CA TYR A 99 -12.49 -1.32 -1.02
C TYR A 99 -11.75 -2.34 -1.89
N VAL A 100 -10.77 -3.08 -1.34
CA VAL A 100 -10.11 -4.19 -2.06
C VAL A 100 -11.14 -5.20 -2.57
N LYS A 101 -12.07 -5.62 -1.72
CA LYS A 101 -13.13 -6.55 -2.12
C LYS A 101 -13.99 -6.00 -3.26
N ALA A 102 -14.43 -4.74 -3.15
CA ALA A 102 -15.23 -4.09 -4.18
C ALA A 102 -14.46 -3.95 -5.52
N LEU A 103 -13.15 -3.69 -5.46
CA LEU A 103 -12.29 -3.68 -6.65
C LEU A 103 -12.23 -5.06 -7.30
N GLU A 104 -11.97 -6.12 -6.54
CA GLU A 104 -11.91 -7.50 -7.02
C GLU A 104 -13.25 -7.93 -7.67
N GLU A 105 -14.38 -7.57 -7.08
CA GLU A 105 -15.72 -7.88 -7.60
C GLU A 105 -16.15 -7.02 -8.80
N SER A 106 -15.47 -5.89 -9.05
CA SER A 106 -15.84 -4.96 -10.12
C SER A 106 -15.10 -5.20 -11.44
N ILE A 107 -13.96 -5.85 -11.39
CA ILE A 107 -13.16 -6.15 -12.58
C ILE A 107 -13.87 -7.22 -13.39
N THR A 108 -14.05 -6.95 -14.69
CA THR A 108 -14.65 -7.89 -15.65
C THR A 108 -13.55 -8.56 -16.45
N THR A 109 -13.53 -9.88 -16.48
CA THR A 109 -12.61 -10.66 -17.30
C THR A 109 -13.05 -10.65 -18.77
N VAL A 110 -12.13 -10.98 -19.67
CA VAL A 110 -12.43 -11.09 -21.11
C VAL A 110 -13.45 -12.21 -21.37
N GLU A 111 -13.45 -13.30 -20.58
CA GLU A 111 -14.43 -14.37 -20.66
C GLU A 111 -15.83 -13.91 -20.27
N GLU A 112 -15.95 -13.14 -19.18
CA GLU A 112 -17.24 -12.56 -18.76
C GLU A 112 -17.75 -11.53 -19.77
N LEU A 113 -16.84 -10.72 -20.35
CA LEU A 113 -17.18 -9.77 -21.38
C LEU A 113 -17.69 -10.47 -22.63
N ALA A 114 -17.08 -11.61 -23.02
CA ALA A 114 -17.50 -12.39 -24.17
C ALA A 114 -18.89 -13.03 -24.01
N ALA A 115 -19.36 -13.25 -22.78
CA ALA A 115 -20.70 -13.76 -22.50
C ALA A 115 -21.80 -12.71 -22.76
N ILE A 116 -21.44 -11.43 -22.94
CA ILE A 116 -22.37 -10.34 -23.25
C ILE A 116 -22.43 -10.16 -24.78
N PRO A 117 -23.55 -10.47 -25.46
CA PRO A 117 -23.59 -10.53 -26.90
C PRO A 117 -23.10 -9.26 -27.65
N GLN A 118 -23.40 -8.10 -27.09
CA GLN A 118 -22.98 -6.80 -27.65
C GLN A 118 -21.49 -6.52 -27.56
N PHE A 119 -20.74 -7.24 -26.69
CA PHE A 119 -19.30 -7.08 -26.49
C PHE A 119 -18.49 -8.31 -26.95
N ALA A 120 -19.13 -9.32 -27.50
CA ALA A 120 -18.47 -10.57 -27.91
C ALA A 120 -17.33 -10.35 -28.92
N GLU A 121 -17.53 -9.45 -29.90
CA GLU A 121 -16.52 -9.13 -30.92
C GLU A 121 -15.32 -8.40 -30.29
N HIS A 122 -15.57 -7.40 -29.45
CA HIS A 122 -14.53 -6.68 -28.72
C HIS A 122 -13.75 -7.61 -27.76
N ALA A 123 -14.45 -8.51 -27.07
CA ALA A 123 -13.80 -9.52 -26.23
C ALA A 123 -12.89 -10.46 -27.02
N ALA A 124 -13.29 -10.84 -28.25
CA ALA A 124 -12.46 -11.64 -29.14
C ALA A 124 -11.18 -10.91 -29.57
N GLU A 125 -11.27 -9.61 -29.86
CA GLU A 125 -10.11 -8.78 -30.16
C GLU A 125 -9.15 -8.68 -28.97
N LEU A 126 -9.68 -8.45 -27.75
CA LEU A 126 -8.89 -8.40 -26.53
C LEU A 126 -8.17 -9.73 -26.28
N LYS A 127 -8.87 -10.84 -26.44
CA LYS A 127 -8.31 -12.19 -26.32
C LYS A 127 -7.20 -12.45 -27.33
N ALA A 128 -7.37 -12.00 -28.57
CA ALA A 128 -6.34 -12.12 -29.61
C ALA A 128 -5.07 -11.30 -29.27
N LYS A 129 -5.20 -10.23 -28.51
CA LYS A 129 -4.09 -9.43 -27.97
C LYS A 129 -3.49 -10.00 -26.68
N GLY A 130 -4.02 -11.11 -26.16
CA GLY A 130 -3.58 -11.74 -24.92
C GLY A 130 -4.06 -11.01 -23.63
N ALA A 131 -5.04 -10.13 -23.73
CA ALA A 131 -5.62 -9.47 -22.56
C ALA A 131 -6.45 -10.46 -21.73
N LEU A 132 -6.38 -10.32 -20.41
CA LEU A 132 -7.15 -11.12 -19.46
C LEU A 132 -8.37 -10.36 -18.92
N LEU A 133 -8.32 -9.03 -18.95
CA LEU A 133 -9.32 -8.14 -18.37
C LEU A 133 -9.91 -7.22 -19.45
N CYS A 134 -11.11 -6.73 -19.18
CA CYS A 134 -11.74 -5.66 -19.94
C CYS A 134 -10.86 -4.39 -19.93
N ASP A 135 -10.73 -3.72 -21.06
CA ASP A 135 -9.93 -2.50 -21.24
C ASP A 135 -10.70 -1.20 -20.97
N CYS A 136 -11.92 -1.28 -20.44
CA CYS A 136 -12.66 -0.08 -20.08
C CYS A 136 -11.98 0.67 -18.91
N ALA A 137 -12.19 2.00 -18.87
CA ALA A 137 -11.55 2.85 -17.87
C ALA A 137 -11.76 2.40 -16.41
N ALA A 138 -12.94 1.87 -16.09
CA ALA A 138 -13.24 1.38 -14.74
C ALA A 138 -12.42 0.13 -14.41
N CYS A 139 -12.34 -0.86 -15.31
CA CYS A 139 -11.56 -2.09 -15.08
C CYS A 139 -10.06 -1.81 -15.05
N THR A 140 -9.56 -0.94 -15.92
CA THR A 140 -8.15 -0.56 -15.96
C THR A 140 -7.74 0.12 -14.65
N LEU A 141 -8.46 1.16 -14.21
CA LEU A 141 -8.19 1.84 -12.94
C LEU A 141 -8.32 0.90 -11.74
N ALA A 142 -9.34 0.04 -11.73
CA ALA A 142 -9.52 -0.93 -10.65
C ALA A 142 -8.35 -1.92 -10.57
N ALA A 143 -7.85 -2.41 -11.71
CA ALA A 143 -6.70 -3.31 -11.77
C ALA A 143 -5.41 -2.61 -11.32
N ASP A 144 -5.19 -1.36 -11.73
CA ASP A 144 -4.03 -0.57 -11.33
C ASP A 144 -4.01 -0.31 -9.82
N ILE A 145 -5.13 0.09 -9.24
CA ILE A 145 -5.28 0.28 -7.80
C ILE A 145 -5.07 -1.05 -7.06
N LEU A 146 -5.65 -2.14 -7.56
CA LEU A 146 -5.53 -3.47 -6.95
C LEU A 146 -4.09 -3.99 -6.97
N SER A 147 -3.30 -3.65 -7.98
CA SER A 147 -1.88 -3.99 -8.06
C SER A 147 -1.05 -3.41 -6.91
N LYS A 148 -1.55 -2.34 -6.27
CA LYS A 148 -0.93 -1.62 -5.15
C LYS A 148 -1.74 -1.77 -3.84
N LYS A 149 -2.58 -2.81 -3.73
CA LYS A 149 -3.54 -2.98 -2.62
C LYS A 149 -2.92 -2.99 -1.23
N GLU A 150 -1.66 -3.39 -1.10
CA GLU A 150 -0.94 -3.38 0.18
C GLU A 150 -0.74 -1.97 0.77
N TYR A 151 -0.82 -0.93 -0.04
CA TYR A 151 -0.71 0.46 0.39
C TYR A 151 -2.05 1.11 0.75
N LEU A 152 -3.19 0.49 0.46
CA LEU A 152 -4.50 1.02 0.81
C LEU A 152 -4.69 1.12 2.33
N ALA A 153 -4.24 0.12 3.10
CA ALA A 153 -4.22 0.21 4.55
C ALA A 153 -3.03 1.04 5.03
N LYS A 154 -3.31 2.07 5.85
CA LYS A 154 -2.25 2.88 6.45
C LYS A 154 -1.45 2.04 7.45
N LYS A 155 -0.13 1.99 7.27
CA LYS A 155 0.78 1.25 8.13
C LYS A 155 1.59 2.20 8.99
N SER A 156 1.88 1.81 10.23
CA SER A 156 2.79 2.55 11.09
C SER A 156 4.24 2.32 10.66
N MET A 157 5.04 3.36 10.82
CA MET A 157 6.50 3.32 10.67
C MET A 157 7.13 3.49 12.03
N TRP A 158 8.03 2.58 12.39
CA TRP A 158 8.76 2.58 13.65
C TRP A 158 10.25 2.73 13.38
N ILE A 159 10.89 3.60 14.14
CA ILE A 159 12.33 3.82 14.09
C ILE A 159 12.88 3.36 15.44
N PHE A 160 13.79 2.39 15.41
CA PHE A 160 14.44 1.84 16.58
C PHE A 160 15.94 2.11 16.55
N GLY A 161 16.49 2.36 17.73
CA GLY A 161 17.92 2.50 17.94
C GLY A 161 18.26 2.40 19.41
N GLY A 162 19.53 2.19 19.75
CA GLY A 162 20.03 2.25 21.12
C GLY A 162 20.19 3.68 21.63
N ASP A 163 20.41 3.83 22.92
CA ASP A 163 20.65 5.12 23.58
C ASP A 163 21.89 5.82 23.01
N GLY A 164 22.99 5.10 22.77
CA GLY A 164 24.18 5.65 22.12
C GLY A 164 23.88 6.23 20.74
N TRP A 165 23.05 5.57 19.95
CA TRP A 165 22.58 6.12 18.67
C TRP A 165 21.76 7.41 18.88
N ALA A 166 20.86 7.40 19.88
CA ALA A 166 19.92 8.50 20.09
C ALA A 166 20.55 9.77 20.70
N TYR A 167 21.64 9.61 21.47
CA TYR A 167 22.22 10.70 22.25
C TYR A 167 23.64 11.08 21.86
N ASP A 168 24.48 10.11 21.52
CA ASP A 168 25.93 10.31 21.49
C ASP A 168 26.49 10.65 20.12
N ILE A 169 25.79 10.27 19.03
CA ILE A 169 26.27 10.44 17.66
C ILE A 169 25.29 11.29 16.88
N GLY A 170 25.35 12.63 17.08
CA GLY A 170 24.54 13.59 16.34
C GLY A 170 23.04 13.32 16.39
N TYR A 171 22.59 12.68 17.47
CA TYR A 171 21.18 12.24 17.62
C TYR A 171 20.67 11.31 16.52
N GLY A 172 21.55 10.66 15.74
CA GLY A 172 21.17 9.71 14.69
C GLY A 172 20.19 10.25 13.65
N GLY A 173 20.23 11.56 13.37
CA GLY A 173 19.31 12.25 12.48
C GLY A 173 17.92 12.53 13.07
N LEU A 174 17.68 12.23 14.34
CA LEU A 174 16.38 12.45 15.00
C LEU A 174 15.96 13.92 15.01
N ASP A 175 16.90 14.84 15.24
CA ASP A 175 16.68 16.28 15.22
C ASP A 175 16.13 16.75 13.87
N HIS A 176 16.71 16.25 12.77
CA HIS A 176 16.25 16.51 11.41
C HIS A 176 14.82 15.98 11.19
N VAL A 177 14.56 14.73 11.57
CA VAL A 177 13.24 14.10 11.40
C VAL A 177 12.17 14.80 12.23
N ILE A 178 12.48 15.20 13.49
CA ILE A 178 11.56 15.92 14.36
C ILE A 178 11.29 17.33 13.83
N ALA A 179 12.28 17.98 13.23
CA ALA A 179 12.14 19.31 12.64
C ALA A 179 11.40 19.29 11.29
N SER A 180 11.41 18.16 10.57
CA SER A 180 10.66 18.02 9.30
C SER A 180 9.17 17.82 9.60
N LYS A 181 8.33 18.75 9.10
CA LYS A 181 6.88 18.76 9.30
C LYS A 181 6.15 18.45 7.99
#